data_4537ce4d9005558a4f20195063b241d0
#
_entry.id   4537ce4d9005558a4f20195063b241d0
#
_cell.length_a   1.000
_cell.length_b   1.000
_cell.length_c   1.000
_cell.angle_alpha   90.00
_cell.angle_beta   90.00
_cell.angle_gamma   90.00
#
_symmetry.space_group_name_H-M   'P 1'
#
loop_
_entity.id
_entity.type
_entity.pdbx_description
1 polymer ?
#
loop_
_entity_poly.entity_id
_entity_poly.type
_entity_poly.pdbx_seq_one_letter_code
_entity_poly.pdbx_strand_id
1 'polypeptide(L)'
;MSNPIWFVKLLERLFPHRFLLARLTHIPIVGKVTDHLLFEGDDLIYLPQDRVIPVNQALDRPDEMVLPSQVVEHFIEKASYHWVMNFCICRESMRCKDYPIDLGCLFLGEAAMGINPQLGRPVTKAEALEHVRRCREAGLVHLIGRNKLDTIWLGIGPGDKLLTICNCCPCCCL
;
A
#
# COMPACT_ATOMS: atom_id res chain seq x y z
N MET A 1 18.43 -9.97 -3.98
CA MET A 1 18.63 -9.77 -2.53
C MET A 1 17.91 -8.49 -2.16
N SER A 2 17.05 -8.54 -1.14
CA SER A 2 16.29 -7.37 -0.67
C SER A 2 17.21 -6.30 -0.08
N ASN A 3 16.71 -5.06 -0.05
CA ASN A 3 17.47 -3.95 0.50
C ASN A 3 17.75 -4.12 2.00
N PRO A 4 18.93 -3.69 2.47
CA PRO A 4 19.28 -3.75 3.88
C PRO A 4 18.49 -2.72 4.69
N ILE A 5 18.32 -2.99 5.98
CA ILE A 5 17.55 -2.13 6.92
C ILE A 5 18.06 -0.68 6.97
N TRP A 6 19.38 -0.46 6.88
CA TRP A 6 19.92 0.89 6.90
C TRP A 6 19.39 1.75 5.74
N PHE A 7 19.17 1.13 4.55
CA PHE A 7 18.60 1.81 3.40
C PHE A 7 17.14 2.20 3.64
N VAL A 8 16.33 1.30 4.20
CA VAL A 8 14.94 1.60 4.55
C VAL A 8 14.87 2.74 5.57
N LYS A 9 15.72 2.72 6.60
CA LYS A 9 15.82 3.82 7.57
C LYS A 9 16.28 5.15 6.97
N LEU A 10 17.12 5.11 5.95
CA LEU A 10 17.48 6.32 5.20
C LEU A 10 16.26 6.88 4.46
N LEU A 11 15.48 6.01 3.80
CA LEU A 11 14.25 6.43 3.13
C LEU A 11 13.22 7.00 4.10
N GLU A 12 13.04 6.40 5.27
CA GLU A 12 12.18 6.94 6.33
C GLU A 12 12.57 8.37 6.72
N ARG A 13 13.85 8.66 6.83
CA ARG A 13 14.34 10.01 7.15
C ARG A 13 14.15 11.01 6.01
N LEU A 14 14.21 10.56 4.76
CA LEU A 14 14.04 11.40 3.59
C LEU A 14 12.56 11.60 3.21
N PHE A 15 11.68 10.71 3.62
CA PHE A 15 10.27 10.72 3.26
C PHE A 15 9.52 12.03 3.56
N PRO A 16 9.76 12.74 4.68
CA PRO A 16 9.14 14.05 4.93
C PRO A 16 9.45 15.10 3.86
N HIS A 17 10.55 14.94 3.11
CA HIS A 17 10.96 15.86 2.04
C HIS A 17 10.36 15.52 0.67
N ARG A 18 9.47 14.52 0.57
CA ARG A 18 8.84 14.08 -0.69
C ARG A 18 8.14 15.20 -1.47
N PHE A 19 7.55 16.17 -0.78
CA PHE A 19 6.91 17.31 -1.43
C PHE A 19 7.91 18.26 -2.09
N LEU A 20 9.15 18.34 -1.58
CA LEU A 20 10.23 19.07 -2.25
C LEU A 20 10.60 18.37 -3.56
N LEU A 21 10.75 17.04 -3.53
CA LEU A 21 10.98 16.24 -4.73
C LEU A 21 9.83 16.39 -5.74
N ALA A 22 8.59 16.35 -5.28
CA ALA A 22 7.42 16.58 -6.13
C ALA A 22 7.43 17.95 -6.80
N ARG A 23 7.92 19.01 -6.15
CA ARG A 23 8.09 20.33 -6.78
C ARG A 23 9.15 20.33 -7.89
N LEU A 24 10.21 19.56 -7.74
CA LEU A 24 11.26 19.45 -8.78
C LEU A 24 10.74 18.76 -10.04
N THR A 25 9.72 17.91 -9.95
CA THR A 25 9.12 17.26 -11.11
C THR A 25 8.34 18.23 -12.03
N HIS A 26 8.03 19.45 -11.57
CA HIS A 26 7.46 20.49 -12.43
C HIS A 26 8.46 21.01 -13.48
N ILE A 27 9.76 20.74 -13.31
CA ILE A 27 10.77 21.05 -14.34
C ILE A 27 10.64 19.97 -15.43
N PRO A 28 10.34 20.31 -16.70
CA PRO A 28 9.94 19.34 -17.73
C PRO A 28 10.91 18.17 -17.94
N ILE A 29 12.22 18.42 -17.87
CA ILE A 29 13.24 17.38 -18.04
C ILE A 29 13.30 16.48 -16.79
N VAL A 30 13.32 17.09 -15.62
CA VAL A 30 13.39 16.38 -14.33
C VAL A 30 12.13 15.55 -14.12
N GLY A 31 10.94 16.11 -14.44
CA GLY A 31 9.67 15.41 -14.36
C GLY A 31 9.63 14.15 -15.22
N LYS A 32 10.01 14.23 -16.49
CA LYS A 32 10.04 13.08 -17.40
C LYS A 32 11.00 11.97 -16.93
N VAL A 33 12.19 12.35 -16.46
CA VAL A 33 13.16 11.38 -15.94
C VAL A 33 12.65 10.72 -14.67
N THR A 34 12.06 11.49 -13.76
CA THR A 34 11.48 10.96 -12.52
C THR A 34 10.32 10.02 -12.79
N ASP A 35 9.41 10.40 -13.69
CA ASP A 35 8.26 9.59 -14.09
C ASP A 35 8.72 8.23 -14.66
N HIS A 36 9.62 8.26 -15.62
CA HIS A 36 10.19 7.06 -16.22
C HIS A 36 10.89 6.15 -15.19
N LEU A 37 11.66 6.73 -14.26
CA LEU A 37 12.43 5.95 -13.29
C LEU A 37 11.58 5.38 -12.16
N LEU A 38 10.58 6.11 -11.68
CA LEU A 38 9.90 5.80 -10.43
C LEU A 38 8.45 5.34 -10.59
N PHE A 39 7.76 5.74 -11.66
CA PHE A 39 6.30 5.56 -11.79
C PHE A 39 5.88 4.86 -13.08
N GLU A 40 6.78 4.64 -14.03
CA GLU A 40 6.43 3.98 -15.27
C GLU A 40 5.96 2.54 -15.03
N GLY A 41 4.73 2.25 -15.46
CA GLY A 41 4.10 0.94 -15.28
C GLY A 41 3.36 0.78 -13.95
N ASP A 42 3.17 1.85 -13.19
CA ASP A 42 2.32 1.82 -12.01
C ASP A 42 0.86 1.60 -12.40
N ASP A 43 0.19 0.72 -11.64
CA ASP A 43 -1.24 0.41 -11.79
C ASP A 43 -1.86 0.36 -10.39
N LEU A 44 -2.39 1.51 -9.96
CA LEU A 44 -2.87 1.73 -8.60
C LEU A 44 -4.34 2.17 -8.60
N ILE A 45 -5.12 1.56 -7.73
CA ILE A 45 -6.54 1.86 -7.53
C ILE A 45 -6.79 2.17 -6.05
N TYR A 46 -7.39 3.34 -5.77
CA TYR A 46 -7.89 3.68 -4.45
C TYR A 46 -9.26 3.06 -4.23
N LEU A 47 -9.40 2.34 -3.13
CA LEU A 47 -10.66 1.73 -2.71
C LEU A 47 -11.19 2.50 -1.50
N PRO A 48 -12.33 3.19 -1.62
CA PRO A 48 -12.96 3.88 -0.50
C PRO A 48 -13.39 2.87 0.58
N GLN A 49 -13.66 3.38 1.77
CA GLN A 49 -14.27 2.55 2.82
C GLN A 49 -15.71 2.19 2.46
N ASP A 50 -16.11 0.98 2.82
CA ASP A 50 -17.53 0.60 2.80
C ASP A 50 -18.27 1.49 3.80
N ARG A 51 -19.21 2.29 3.30
CA ARG A 51 -20.08 3.13 4.16
C ARG A 51 -21.52 2.89 3.84
N VAL A 52 -22.31 2.66 4.87
CA VAL A 52 -23.76 2.71 4.78
C VAL A 52 -24.17 4.19 4.89
N ILE A 53 -24.66 4.75 3.80
CA ILE A 53 -25.24 6.10 3.81
C ILE A 53 -26.75 5.92 3.93
N PRO A 54 -27.39 6.40 5.02
CA PRO A 54 -28.84 6.38 5.11
C PRO A 54 -29.41 7.33 4.05
N VAL A 55 -30.07 6.79 3.06
CA VAL A 55 -30.82 7.56 2.05
C VAL A 55 -32.30 7.42 2.38
N ASN A 56 -32.99 8.57 2.57
CA ASN A 56 -34.45 8.61 2.75
C ASN A 56 -35.21 8.35 1.43
N GLN A 57 -34.64 7.56 0.53
CA GLN A 57 -35.18 7.26 -0.79
C GLN A 57 -35.00 5.78 -1.09
N ALA A 58 -36.04 5.12 -1.57
CA ALA A 58 -35.91 3.76 -2.06
C ALA A 58 -35.05 3.78 -3.33
N LEU A 59 -33.89 3.15 -3.26
CA LEU A 59 -33.03 2.90 -4.42
C LEU A 59 -33.19 1.43 -4.79
N ASP A 60 -33.41 1.18 -6.07
CA ASP A 60 -33.34 -0.18 -6.59
C ASP A 60 -31.91 -0.70 -6.37
N ARG A 61 -31.80 -1.86 -5.73
CA ARG A 61 -30.49 -2.51 -5.60
C ARG A 61 -30.06 -2.99 -6.99
N PRO A 62 -28.86 -2.60 -7.46
CA PRO A 62 -28.31 -3.29 -8.60
C PRO A 62 -28.13 -4.78 -8.27
N ASP A 63 -28.46 -5.65 -9.20
CA ASP A 63 -28.43 -7.11 -9.03
C ASP A 63 -27.03 -7.63 -8.66
N GLU A 64 -25.98 -6.87 -9.02
CA GLU A 64 -24.60 -7.13 -8.66
C GLU A 64 -23.93 -5.86 -8.13
N MET A 65 -23.60 -5.84 -6.84
CA MET A 65 -22.84 -4.77 -6.21
C MET A 65 -21.62 -5.36 -5.52
N VAL A 66 -20.42 -4.91 -5.95
CA VAL A 66 -19.17 -5.30 -5.33
C VAL A 66 -18.72 -4.19 -4.39
N LEU A 67 -18.56 -4.52 -3.11
CA LEU A 67 -18.03 -3.58 -2.13
C LEU A 67 -16.50 -3.46 -2.27
N PRO A 68 -15.91 -2.28 -2.00
CA PRO A 68 -14.46 -2.08 -2.02
C PRO A 68 -13.70 -3.11 -1.17
N SER A 69 -14.21 -3.50 -0.02
CA SER A 69 -13.62 -4.55 0.82
C SER A 69 -13.55 -5.90 0.12
N GLN A 70 -14.58 -6.27 -0.63
CA GLN A 70 -14.62 -7.54 -1.36
C GLN A 70 -13.56 -7.62 -2.45
N VAL A 71 -13.20 -6.48 -3.07
CA VAL A 71 -12.10 -6.41 -4.04
C VAL A 71 -10.78 -6.79 -3.36
N VAL A 72 -10.50 -6.19 -2.20
CA VAL A 72 -9.29 -6.50 -1.42
C VAL A 72 -9.27 -7.97 -1.00
N GLU A 73 -10.36 -8.46 -0.46
CA GLU A 73 -10.53 -9.85 -0.02
C GLU A 73 -10.33 -10.84 -1.19
N HIS A 74 -10.89 -10.52 -2.37
CA HIS A 74 -10.70 -11.34 -3.57
C HIS A 74 -9.22 -11.50 -3.95
N PHE A 75 -8.43 -10.42 -3.92
CA PHE A 75 -7.00 -10.51 -4.21
C PHE A 75 -6.24 -11.31 -3.15
N ILE A 76 -6.59 -11.17 -1.88
CA ILE A 76 -6.02 -11.99 -0.80
C ILE A 76 -6.35 -13.46 -1.02
N GLU A 77 -7.60 -13.78 -1.38
CA GLU A 77 -8.05 -15.16 -1.65
C GLU A 77 -7.31 -15.82 -2.82
N LYS A 78 -7.00 -15.05 -3.85
CA LYS A 78 -6.33 -15.54 -5.08
C LYS A 78 -4.82 -15.61 -4.97
N ALA A 79 -4.21 -14.84 -4.09
CA ALA A 79 -2.76 -14.79 -3.97
C ALA A 79 -2.18 -16.10 -3.40
N SER A 80 -1.04 -16.51 -3.95
CA SER A 80 -0.29 -17.68 -3.49
C SER A 80 0.56 -17.42 -2.25
N TYR A 81 0.89 -16.15 -1.97
CA TYR A 81 1.74 -15.76 -0.87
C TYR A 81 1.32 -14.41 -0.29
N HIS A 82 1.39 -14.29 1.04
CA HIS A 82 0.96 -13.13 1.80
C HIS A 82 2.06 -12.72 2.78
N TRP A 83 2.34 -11.43 2.83
CA TRP A 83 3.37 -10.89 3.70
C TRP A 83 2.95 -9.52 4.27
N VAL A 84 2.97 -9.37 5.59
CA VAL A 84 2.54 -8.15 6.29
C VAL A 84 3.74 -7.43 6.86
N MET A 85 3.82 -6.13 6.63
CA MET A 85 4.80 -5.25 7.28
C MET A 85 4.47 -5.05 8.75
N ASN A 86 5.50 -5.04 9.60
CA ASN A 86 5.37 -4.74 11.02
C ASN A 86 5.00 -3.27 11.30
N PHE A 87 5.17 -2.39 10.31
CA PHE A 87 4.89 -0.97 10.43
C PHE A 87 4.52 -0.37 9.06
N CYS A 88 3.84 0.75 9.05
CA CYS A 88 3.61 1.54 7.85
C CYS A 88 4.74 2.56 7.67
N ILE A 89 5.50 2.47 6.57
CA ILE A 89 6.65 3.34 6.32
C ILE A 89 6.25 4.84 6.31
N CYS A 90 5.09 5.18 5.74
CA CYS A 90 4.61 6.56 5.69
C CYS A 90 4.28 7.09 7.08
N ARG A 91 3.54 6.31 7.90
CA ARG A 91 3.16 6.72 9.26
C ARG A 91 4.35 6.76 10.20
N GLU A 92 5.27 5.81 10.09
CA GLU A 92 6.52 5.79 10.86
C GLU A 92 7.37 7.04 10.55
N SER A 93 7.62 7.31 9.26
CA SER A 93 8.41 8.45 8.79
C SER A 93 7.81 9.80 9.22
N MET A 94 6.48 9.90 9.24
CA MET A 94 5.75 11.11 9.63
C MET A 94 5.44 11.17 11.13
N ARG A 95 5.81 10.13 11.90
CA ARG A 95 5.50 10.00 13.33
C ARG A 95 4.01 10.22 13.61
N CYS A 96 3.18 9.52 12.86
CA CYS A 96 1.72 9.64 12.92
C CYS A 96 1.20 9.44 14.34
N LYS A 97 0.35 10.36 14.81
CA LYS A 97 -0.28 10.28 16.13
C LYS A 97 -1.74 9.84 16.08
N ASP A 98 -2.36 9.96 14.91
CA ASP A 98 -3.79 9.78 14.73
C ASP A 98 -4.17 8.37 14.31
N TYR A 99 -3.22 7.61 13.71
CA TYR A 99 -3.45 6.28 13.18
C TYR A 99 -2.35 5.29 13.59
N PRO A 100 -2.71 4.01 13.83
CA PRO A 100 -1.77 2.98 14.24
C PRO A 100 -0.63 2.80 13.24
N ILE A 101 0.61 2.83 13.71
CA ILE A 101 1.80 2.65 12.89
C ILE A 101 2.01 1.18 12.53
N ASP A 102 1.62 0.25 13.39
CA ASP A 102 1.78 -1.20 13.27
C ASP A 102 0.85 -1.85 12.22
N LEU A 103 -0.13 -1.13 11.70
CA LEU A 103 -0.97 -1.59 10.59
C LEU A 103 -0.30 -1.30 9.24
N GLY A 104 0.79 -2.00 8.94
CA GLY A 104 1.60 -1.82 7.73
C GLY A 104 0.92 -2.30 6.44
N CYS A 105 1.66 -2.21 5.33
CA CYS A 105 1.20 -2.71 4.04
C CYS A 105 1.14 -4.25 4.03
N LEU A 106 0.25 -4.78 3.20
CA LEU A 106 0.17 -6.21 2.87
C LEU A 106 0.68 -6.39 1.44
N PHE A 107 1.67 -7.25 1.28
CA PHE A 107 2.24 -7.61 -0.02
C PHE A 107 1.81 -9.01 -0.41
N LEU A 108 1.41 -9.17 -1.66
CA LEU A 108 0.88 -10.40 -2.23
C LEU A 108 1.74 -10.85 -3.41
N GLY A 109 1.85 -12.16 -3.60
CA GLY A 109 2.52 -12.77 -4.74
C GLY A 109 3.96 -13.21 -4.48
N GLU A 110 4.56 -13.88 -5.47
CA GLU A 110 5.84 -14.56 -5.32
C GLU A 110 7.01 -13.63 -4.98
N ALA A 111 7.01 -12.41 -5.52
CA ALA A 111 8.08 -11.45 -5.26
C ALA A 111 8.15 -11.03 -3.78
N ALA A 112 7.03 -11.11 -3.06
CA ALA A 112 6.99 -10.81 -1.63
C ALA A 112 7.82 -11.79 -0.77
N MET A 113 8.13 -12.98 -1.27
CA MET A 113 9.04 -13.93 -0.60
C MET A 113 10.46 -13.37 -0.42
N GLY A 114 10.84 -12.42 -1.27
CA GLY A 114 12.16 -11.78 -1.23
C GLY A 114 12.27 -10.64 -0.22
N ILE A 115 11.19 -10.23 0.45
CA ILE A 115 11.21 -9.10 1.37
C ILE A 115 12.09 -9.41 2.60
N ASN A 116 12.84 -8.41 3.05
CA ASN A 116 13.70 -8.54 4.22
C ASN A 116 12.86 -8.89 5.48
N PRO A 117 13.13 -10.03 6.15
CA PRO A 117 12.32 -10.50 7.28
C PRO A 117 12.34 -9.57 8.50
N GLN A 118 13.25 -8.61 8.55
CA GLN A 118 13.25 -7.58 9.61
C GLN A 118 12.15 -6.53 9.42
N LEU A 119 11.55 -6.42 8.23
CA LEU A 119 10.49 -5.46 7.92
C LEU A 119 9.09 -5.98 8.24
N GLY A 120 8.93 -7.30 8.39
CA GLY A 120 7.65 -7.93 8.60
C GLY A 120 7.73 -9.44 8.64
N ARG A 121 6.62 -10.10 8.33
CA ARG A 121 6.53 -11.56 8.37
C ARG A 121 5.58 -12.14 7.32
N PRO A 122 5.82 -13.37 6.87
CA PRO A 122 4.81 -14.12 6.14
C PRO A 122 3.59 -14.36 7.02
N VAL A 123 2.42 -14.38 6.41
CA VAL A 123 1.15 -14.61 7.10
C VAL A 123 0.31 -15.62 6.31
N THR A 124 -0.60 -16.27 7.02
CA THR A 124 -1.65 -17.08 6.40
C THR A 124 -2.69 -16.18 5.75
N LYS A 125 -3.48 -16.74 4.85
CA LYS A 125 -4.63 -16.07 4.25
C LYS A 125 -5.58 -15.49 5.31
N ALA A 126 -5.90 -16.26 6.34
CA ALA A 126 -6.77 -15.83 7.43
C ALA A 126 -6.19 -14.64 8.20
N GLU A 127 -4.89 -14.64 8.48
CA GLU A 127 -4.21 -13.50 9.11
C GLU A 127 -4.17 -12.28 8.21
N ALA A 128 -4.02 -12.44 6.88
CA ALA A 128 -4.07 -11.34 5.92
C ALA A 128 -5.46 -10.69 5.87
N LEU A 129 -6.53 -11.50 5.84
CA LEU A 129 -7.91 -11.02 5.91
C LEU A 129 -8.19 -10.28 7.23
N GLU A 130 -7.74 -10.83 8.34
CA GLU A 130 -7.87 -10.18 9.64
C GLU A 130 -7.09 -8.86 9.71
N HIS A 131 -5.89 -8.80 9.11
CA HIS A 131 -5.10 -7.58 9.04
C HIS A 131 -5.84 -6.46 8.31
N VAL A 132 -6.40 -6.72 7.11
CA VAL A 132 -7.15 -5.69 6.38
C VAL A 132 -8.46 -5.31 7.06
N ARG A 133 -9.12 -6.25 7.78
CA ARG A 133 -10.27 -5.95 8.62
C ARG A 133 -9.90 -4.94 9.72
N ARG A 134 -8.82 -5.17 10.46
CA ARG A 134 -8.31 -4.23 11.47
C ARG A 134 -7.94 -2.87 10.89
N CYS A 135 -7.38 -2.84 9.67
CA CYS A 135 -7.10 -1.58 8.98
C CYS A 135 -8.37 -0.78 8.69
N ARG A 136 -9.45 -1.43 8.24
CA ARG A 136 -10.75 -0.78 8.01
C ARG A 136 -11.36 -0.25 9.31
N GLU A 137 -11.31 -1.05 10.38
CA GLU A 137 -11.80 -0.64 11.70
C GLU A 137 -11.04 0.56 12.29
N ALA A 138 -9.75 0.66 11.98
CA ALA A 138 -8.93 1.82 12.33
C ALA A 138 -9.19 3.05 11.43
N GLY A 139 -10.11 2.97 10.46
CA GLY A 139 -10.46 4.08 9.57
C GLY A 139 -9.48 4.28 8.40
N LEU A 140 -8.63 3.30 8.09
CA LEU A 140 -7.71 3.36 6.96
C LEU A 140 -8.44 3.00 5.65
N VAL A 141 -7.99 3.57 4.55
CA VAL A 141 -8.46 3.24 3.20
C VAL A 141 -7.43 2.37 2.48
N HIS A 142 -7.89 1.53 1.56
CA HIS A 142 -7.00 0.67 0.80
C HIS A 142 -6.59 1.32 -0.52
N LEU A 143 -5.30 1.26 -0.81
CA LEU A 143 -4.74 1.49 -2.13
C LEU A 143 -4.17 0.16 -2.60
N ILE A 144 -4.69 -0.37 -3.72
CA ILE A 144 -4.28 -1.66 -4.26
C ILE A 144 -3.68 -1.48 -5.64
N GLY A 145 -2.63 -2.21 -5.93
CA GLY A 145 -2.04 -2.25 -7.26
C GLY A 145 -0.56 -2.61 -7.26
N ARG A 146 0.04 -2.42 -8.42
CA ARG A 146 1.47 -2.58 -8.64
C ARG A 146 2.13 -1.22 -8.62
N ASN A 147 3.17 -1.10 -7.81
CA ASN A 147 3.91 0.14 -7.63
C ASN A 147 5.41 -0.12 -7.83
N LYS A 148 6.01 0.55 -8.80
CA LYS A 148 7.43 0.45 -9.09
C LYS A 148 8.29 0.88 -7.90
N LEU A 149 7.84 1.89 -7.15
CA LEU A 149 8.53 2.33 -5.93
C LEU A 149 8.67 1.21 -4.91
N ASP A 150 7.64 0.34 -4.75
CA ASP A 150 7.71 -0.76 -3.80
C ASP A 150 8.81 -1.77 -4.17
N THR A 151 9.00 -2.05 -5.45
CA THR A 151 10.08 -2.93 -5.90
C THR A 151 11.46 -2.31 -5.66
N ILE A 152 11.58 -0.99 -5.82
CA ILE A 152 12.83 -0.25 -5.63
C ILE A 152 13.22 -0.21 -4.16
N TRP A 153 12.31 0.25 -3.29
CA TRP A 153 12.67 0.42 -1.88
C TRP A 153 12.77 -0.89 -1.10
N LEU A 154 12.02 -1.91 -1.49
CA LEU A 154 12.17 -3.26 -0.95
C LEU A 154 13.39 -4.00 -1.55
N GLY A 155 13.83 -3.62 -2.74
CA GLY A 155 14.90 -4.30 -3.47
C GLY A 155 14.50 -5.69 -3.92
N ILE A 156 13.26 -5.86 -4.38
CA ILE A 156 12.69 -7.15 -4.80
C ILE A 156 12.08 -7.04 -6.20
N GLY A 157 11.83 -8.17 -6.82
CA GLY A 157 11.17 -8.24 -8.12
C GLY A 157 11.01 -9.68 -8.61
N PRO A 158 10.40 -9.88 -9.74
CA PRO A 158 9.89 -8.86 -10.67
C PRO A 158 8.59 -8.18 -10.18
N GLY A 159 8.34 -6.95 -10.64
CA GLY A 159 7.21 -6.13 -10.16
C GLY A 159 5.84 -6.64 -10.59
N ASP A 160 5.74 -7.35 -11.71
CA ASP A 160 4.51 -8.02 -12.17
C ASP A 160 4.05 -9.16 -11.23
N LYS A 161 4.96 -9.66 -10.38
CA LYS A 161 4.68 -10.67 -9.36
C LYS A 161 4.53 -10.10 -7.94
N LEU A 162 4.44 -8.77 -7.81
CA LEU A 162 4.19 -8.08 -6.55
C LEU A 162 2.91 -7.27 -6.65
N LEU A 163 1.94 -7.58 -5.83
CA LEU A 163 0.77 -6.74 -5.62
C LEU A 163 0.80 -6.17 -4.22
N THR A 164 0.63 -4.86 -4.13
CA THR A 164 0.64 -4.14 -2.85
C THR A 164 -0.78 -3.74 -2.45
N ILE A 165 -1.12 -3.96 -1.20
CA ILE A 165 -2.29 -3.39 -0.54
C ILE A 165 -1.78 -2.47 0.55
N CYS A 166 -1.75 -1.17 0.24
CA CYS A 166 -1.45 -0.15 1.22
C CYS A 166 -2.68 0.16 2.07
N ASN A 167 -2.45 0.47 3.35
CA ASN A 167 -3.48 0.84 4.30
C ASN A 167 -3.26 2.30 4.68
N CYS A 168 -3.88 3.21 3.92
CA CYS A 168 -3.57 4.62 3.92
C CYS A 168 -4.39 5.41 4.93
N CYS A 169 -3.74 6.35 5.60
CA CYS A 169 -4.39 7.38 6.40
C CYS A 169 -4.45 8.71 5.63
N PRO A 170 -5.41 9.59 5.97
CA PRO A 170 -5.56 10.87 5.26
C PRO A 170 -4.48 11.92 5.61
N CYS A 171 -3.64 11.66 6.62
CA CYS A 171 -2.70 12.65 7.14
C CYS A 171 -1.23 12.42 6.74
N CYS A 172 -0.81 11.17 6.45
CA CYS A 172 0.62 10.84 6.25
C CYS A 172 0.92 10.24 4.89
N CYS A 173 -0.06 9.63 4.24
CA CYS A 173 0.13 9.00 2.94
C CYS A 173 0.20 10.02 1.79
N LEU A 174 0.69 9.58 0.66
CA LEU A 174 0.82 10.39 -0.57
C LEU A 174 -0.55 10.63 -1.19
#